data_749d6ff3ffe2924e44c76f7a62fa64e4
#
_entry.id   749d6ff3ffe2924e44c76f7a62fa64e4
#
_cell.length_a   1.000
_cell.length_b   1.000
_cell.length_c   1.000
_cell.angle_alpha   90.00
_cell.angle_beta   90.00
_cell.angle_gamma   90.00
#
_symmetry.space_group_name_H-M   'P 1'
#
loop_
_entity.id
_entity.type
_entity.pdbx_description
1 polymer ?
#
loop_
_entity_poly.entity_id
_entity_poly.type
_entity_poly.pdbx_seq_one_letter_code
_entity_poly.pdbx_strand_id
1 'polypeptide(L)'
;MTDFLHIAGRILGALGGLVLAVWILMVWWKKSDDRPGLFMRWMLTLADLLFLGLVVGPLVGRFDYGAAFVGVPMAAVGGFILAIIWVPHLAGAVGRKFGQLYDGGDVPPDPEPFFSIAEARQKTGRYIEAVAELEKQLEVFPTHFRGLMMLAEIQADNLHDLPAATETIERIASQAVHAPKNVAYAFTRLADWQLKYLKDPVAARETFQRIVDLFPDSPEAYHAHQDRKSTRLN
;
A
#
# COMPACT_ATOMS: atom_id res chain seq x y z
N MET A 1 -64.49 4.72 -8.38
CA MET A 1 -63.50 5.74 -8.07
C MET A 1 -62.27 5.14 -7.34
N THR A 2 -62.48 4.15 -6.45
CA THR A 2 -61.42 3.41 -5.74
C THR A 2 -60.53 2.61 -6.67
N ASP A 3 -61.09 1.91 -7.65
CA ASP A 3 -60.31 1.08 -8.59
C ASP A 3 -59.38 1.89 -9.49
N PHE A 4 -59.81 3.08 -9.92
CA PHE A 4 -59.00 3.98 -10.71
C PHE A 4 -57.79 4.50 -9.92
N LEU A 5 -57.96 4.82 -8.63
CA LEU A 5 -56.88 5.25 -7.76
C LEU A 5 -55.86 4.12 -7.50
N HIS A 6 -56.33 2.88 -7.35
CA HIS A 6 -55.45 1.72 -7.19
C HIS A 6 -54.65 1.39 -8.48
N ILE A 7 -55.27 1.52 -9.65
CA ILE A 7 -54.58 1.33 -10.93
C ILE A 7 -53.58 2.44 -11.18
N ALA A 8 -53.95 3.68 -10.92
CA ALA A 8 -53.06 4.83 -11.07
C ALA A 8 -51.84 4.73 -10.11
N GLY A 9 -52.03 4.30 -8.84
CA GLY A 9 -50.98 4.06 -7.89
C GLY A 9 -50.00 2.95 -8.32
N ARG A 10 -50.51 1.87 -8.89
CA ARG A 10 -49.67 0.77 -9.42
C ARG A 10 -48.87 1.21 -10.62
N ILE A 11 -49.43 2.01 -11.53
CA ILE A 11 -48.71 2.54 -12.70
C ILE A 11 -47.64 3.55 -12.27
N LEU A 12 -47.96 4.44 -11.34
CA LEU A 12 -46.97 5.39 -10.79
C LEU A 12 -45.82 4.69 -10.06
N GLY A 13 -46.14 3.66 -9.26
CA GLY A 13 -45.13 2.85 -8.59
C GLY A 13 -44.21 2.09 -9.57
N ALA A 14 -44.79 1.51 -10.63
CA ALA A 14 -44.04 0.82 -11.69
C ALA A 14 -43.15 1.78 -12.48
N LEU A 15 -43.64 2.99 -12.81
CA LEU A 15 -42.83 4.03 -13.48
C LEU A 15 -41.71 4.54 -12.58
N GLY A 16 -41.97 4.80 -11.30
CA GLY A 16 -40.95 5.20 -10.34
C GLY A 16 -39.86 4.14 -10.16
N GLY A 17 -40.26 2.85 -10.07
CA GLY A 17 -39.33 1.73 -10.02
C GLY A 17 -38.46 1.61 -11.27
N LEU A 18 -39.05 1.83 -12.45
CA LEU A 18 -38.34 1.81 -13.73
C LEU A 18 -37.33 2.93 -13.85
N VAL A 19 -37.69 4.15 -13.44
CA VAL A 19 -36.78 5.31 -13.42
C VAL A 19 -35.60 5.07 -12.46
N LEU A 20 -35.88 4.52 -11.27
CA LEU A 20 -34.85 4.18 -10.30
C LEU A 20 -33.90 3.09 -10.83
N ALA A 21 -34.44 2.07 -11.48
CA ALA A 21 -33.64 1.00 -12.08
C ALA A 21 -32.72 1.56 -13.20
N VAL A 22 -33.26 2.39 -14.09
CA VAL A 22 -32.47 3.04 -15.15
C VAL A 22 -31.39 3.95 -14.57
N TRP A 23 -31.68 4.68 -13.50
CA TRP A 23 -30.70 5.53 -12.81
C TRP A 23 -29.57 4.70 -12.20
N ILE A 24 -29.88 3.61 -11.51
CA ILE A 24 -28.90 2.68 -10.94
C ILE A 24 -28.02 2.10 -12.07
N LEU A 25 -28.63 1.68 -13.17
CA LEU A 25 -27.91 1.17 -14.34
C LEU A 25 -26.95 2.20 -14.93
N MET A 26 -27.37 3.46 -15.07
CA MET A 26 -26.53 4.55 -15.56
C MET A 26 -25.33 4.81 -14.63
N VAL A 27 -25.54 4.81 -13.32
CA VAL A 27 -24.48 5.02 -12.34
C VAL A 27 -23.47 3.88 -12.40
N TRP A 28 -23.93 2.64 -12.51
CA TRP A 28 -23.05 1.47 -12.63
C TRP A 28 -22.28 1.47 -13.94
N TRP A 29 -22.93 1.84 -15.04
CA TRP A 29 -22.30 1.95 -16.35
C TRP A 29 -21.16 2.96 -16.36
N LYS A 30 -21.36 4.12 -15.70
CA LYS A 30 -20.33 5.17 -15.59
C LYS A 30 -19.15 4.76 -14.71
N LYS A 31 -19.36 3.93 -13.69
CA LYS A 31 -18.33 3.48 -12.73
C LYS A 31 -17.64 2.19 -13.13
N SER A 32 -18.10 1.51 -14.18
CA SER A 32 -17.53 0.21 -14.58
C SER A 32 -16.34 0.39 -15.51
N ASP A 33 -15.23 -0.25 -15.16
CA ASP A 33 -14.03 -0.35 -15.99
C ASP A 33 -14.22 -1.34 -17.15
N ASP A 34 -15.10 -2.37 -16.97
CA ASP A 34 -15.47 -3.38 -17.97
C ASP A 34 -16.90 -3.17 -18.46
N ARG A 35 -17.10 -2.18 -19.32
CA ARG A 35 -18.42 -1.87 -19.90
C ARG A 35 -18.98 -2.98 -20.78
N PRO A 36 -18.20 -3.63 -21.67
CA PRO A 36 -18.71 -4.73 -22.50
C PRO A 36 -19.15 -5.93 -21.65
N GLY A 37 -18.34 -6.31 -20.66
CA GLY A 37 -18.68 -7.42 -19.75
C GLY A 37 -19.91 -7.13 -18.91
N LEU A 38 -20.08 -5.89 -18.44
CA LEU A 38 -21.27 -5.47 -17.72
C LEU A 38 -22.52 -5.56 -18.60
N PHE A 39 -22.45 -5.08 -19.84
CA PHE A 39 -23.57 -5.18 -20.80
C PHE A 39 -23.97 -6.63 -21.06
N MET A 40 -22.99 -7.51 -21.29
CA MET A 40 -23.26 -8.93 -21.51
C MET A 40 -23.96 -9.58 -20.30
N ARG A 41 -23.52 -9.27 -19.08
CA ARG A 41 -24.16 -9.77 -17.84
C ARG A 41 -25.60 -9.29 -17.72
N TRP A 42 -25.89 -8.02 -18.06
CA TRP A 42 -27.26 -7.51 -18.08
C TRP A 42 -28.13 -8.17 -19.12
N MET A 43 -27.60 -8.43 -20.31
CA MET A 43 -28.31 -9.16 -21.37
C MET A 43 -28.65 -10.59 -20.93
N LEU A 44 -27.70 -11.30 -20.32
CA LEU A 44 -27.92 -12.63 -19.78
C LEU A 44 -28.94 -12.64 -18.64
N THR A 45 -28.88 -11.67 -17.74
CA THR A 45 -29.83 -11.48 -16.64
C THR A 45 -31.25 -11.25 -17.18
N LEU A 46 -31.37 -10.37 -18.19
CA LEU A 46 -32.66 -10.12 -18.83
C LEU A 46 -33.20 -11.35 -19.53
N ALA A 47 -32.37 -12.11 -20.24
CA ALA A 47 -32.75 -13.35 -20.90
C ALA A 47 -33.26 -14.42 -19.89
N ASP A 48 -32.53 -14.56 -18.76
CA ASP A 48 -32.93 -15.48 -17.68
C ASP A 48 -34.27 -15.06 -17.04
N LEU A 49 -34.48 -13.80 -16.74
CA LEU A 49 -35.74 -13.27 -16.20
C LEU A 49 -36.90 -13.39 -17.20
N LEU A 50 -36.68 -13.19 -18.49
CA LEU A 50 -37.66 -13.38 -19.53
C LEU A 50 -38.00 -14.86 -19.65
N PHE A 51 -37.01 -15.75 -19.59
CA PHE A 51 -37.25 -17.20 -19.61
C PHE A 51 -38.10 -17.64 -18.42
N LEU A 52 -37.75 -17.21 -17.20
CA LEU A 52 -38.52 -17.51 -15.99
C LEU A 52 -39.94 -16.94 -16.06
N GLY A 53 -40.14 -15.72 -16.55
CA GLY A 53 -41.46 -15.08 -16.62
C GLY A 53 -42.34 -15.63 -17.72
N LEU A 54 -41.81 -15.83 -18.94
CA LEU A 54 -42.59 -16.20 -20.12
C LEU A 54 -42.76 -17.71 -20.28
N VAL A 55 -41.80 -18.50 -19.81
CA VAL A 55 -41.83 -19.96 -19.98
C VAL A 55 -42.22 -20.64 -18.67
N VAL A 56 -41.48 -20.36 -17.61
CA VAL A 56 -41.70 -21.04 -16.31
C VAL A 56 -42.98 -20.57 -15.63
N GLY A 57 -43.26 -19.26 -15.63
CA GLY A 57 -44.46 -18.70 -15.01
C GLY A 57 -45.78 -19.33 -15.52
N PRO A 58 -46.04 -19.34 -16.84
CA PRO A 58 -47.23 -19.99 -17.41
C PRO A 58 -47.25 -21.51 -17.23
N LEU A 59 -46.08 -22.15 -17.25
CA LEU A 59 -45.98 -23.61 -17.01
C LEU A 59 -46.39 -23.95 -15.59
N VAL A 60 -45.88 -23.23 -14.60
CA VAL A 60 -46.22 -23.40 -13.18
C VAL A 60 -47.69 -23.09 -12.93
N GLY A 61 -48.24 -22.04 -13.54
CA GLY A 61 -49.66 -21.68 -13.43
C GLY A 61 -50.64 -22.70 -13.95
N ARG A 62 -50.21 -23.71 -14.74
CA ARG A 62 -51.02 -24.79 -15.22
C ARG A 62 -51.14 -25.98 -14.25
N PHE A 63 -50.32 -26.04 -13.22
CA PHE A 63 -50.30 -27.13 -12.26
C PHE A 63 -50.88 -26.65 -10.92
N ASP A 64 -52.07 -27.14 -10.55
CA ASP A 64 -52.75 -26.67 -9.33
C ASP A 64 -51.99 -27.03 -8.06
N TYR A 65 -51.75 -28.31 -7.77
CA TYR A 65 -50.95 -28.76 -6.60
C TYR A 65 -49.52 -29.14 -6.93
N GLY A 66 -49.16 -29.29 -8.21
CA GLY A 66 -47.83 -29.63 -8.69
C GLY A 66 -46.93 -28.38 -8.92
N ALA A 67 -47.48 -27.17 -8.82
CA ALA A 67 -46.79 -25.93 -9.09
C ALA A 67 -45.49 -25.78 -8.29
N ALA A 68 -45.50 -26.18 -7.03
CA ALA A 68 -44.32 -26.11 -6.17
C ALA A 68 -43.23 -27.11 -6.60
N PHE A 69 -43.58 -28.29 -7.04
CA PHE A 69 -42.61 -29.32 -7.49
C PHE A 69 -41.89 -28.96 -8.78
N VAL A 70 -42.50 -28.16 -9.64
CA VAL A 70 -41.89 -27.70 -10.91
C VAL A 70 -41.30 -26.31 -10.74
N GLY A 71 -42.02 -25.40 -10.09
CA GLY A 71 -41.66 -24.02 -9.97
C GLY A 71 -40.42 -23.78 -9.10
N VAL A 72 -40.35 -24.47 -7.96
CA VAL A 72 -39.18 -24.28 -7.02
C VAL A 72 -37.88 -24.77 -7.65
N PRO A 73 -37.77 -25.96 -8.25
CA PRO A 73 -36.52 -26.36 -8.92
C PRO A 73 -36.15 -25.46 -10.10
N MET A 74 -37.11 -25.04 -10.91
CA MET A 74 -36.81 -24.14 -12.04
C MET A 74 -36.38 -22.74 -11.59
N ALA A 75 -37.00 -22.20 -10.55
CA ALA A 75 -36.56 -20.94 -9.94
C ALA A 75 -35.17 -21.07 -9.31
N ALA A 76 -34.86 -22.23 -8.70
CA ALA A 76 -33.52 -22.51 -8.16
C ALA A 76 -32.46 -22.57 -9.26
N VAL A 77 -32.77 -23.17 -10.42
CA VAL A 77 -31.85 -23.19 -11.58
C VAL A 77 -31.62 -21.78 -12.10
N GLY A 78 -32.67 -20.96 -12.28
CA GLY A 78 -32.49 -19.54 -12.69
C GLY A 78 -31.69 -18.76 -11.68
N GLY A 79 -31.98 -18.88 -10.39
CA GLY A 79 -31.19 -18.26 -9.33
C GLY A 79 -29.71 -18.70 -9.33
N PHE A 80 -29.43 -19.95 -9.63
CA PHE A 80 -28.08 -20.48 -9.74
C PHE A 80 -27.34 -19.90 -10.96
N ILE A 81 -28.02 -19.76 -12.10
CA ILE A 81 -27.48 -19.10 -13.29
C ILE A 81 -27.13 -17.63 -12.98
N LEU A 82 -28.05 -16.91 -12.33
CA LEU A 82 -27.80 -15.54 -11.90
C LEU A 82 -26.61 -15.45 -10.92
N ALA A 83 -26.49 -16.40 -10.01
CA ALA A 83 -25.35 -16.44 -9.08
C ALA A 83 -24.01 -16.63 -9.83
N ILE A 84 -23.93 -17.52 -10.80
CA ILE A 84 -22.71 -17.72 -11.63
C ILE A 84 -22.34 -16.42 -12.37
N ILE A 85 -23.32 -15.69 -12.87
CA ILE A 85 -23.09 -14.44 -13.62
C ILE A 85 -22.59 -13.33 -12.69
N TRP A 86 -23.13 -13.20 -11.48
CA TRP A 86 -22.93 -12.03 -10.62
C TRP A 86 -21.93 -12.24 -9.47
N VAL A 87 -21.84 -13.45 -8.89
CA VAL A 87 -20.98 -13.71 -7.73
C VAL A 87 -19.51 -13.35 -7.97
N PRO A 88 -18.87 -13.70 -9.10
CA PRO A 88 -17.46 -13.32 -9.32
C PRO A 88 -17.27 -11.81 -9.37
N HIS A 89 -18.23 -11.08 -9.92
CA HIS A 89 -18.19 -9.62 -10.02
C HIS A 89 -18.41 -8.94 -8.67
N LEU A 90 -19.39 -9.40 -7.91
CA LEU A 90 -19.68 -8.90 -6.56
C LEU A 90 -18.55 -9.26 -5.58
N ALA A 91 -18.05 -10.49 -5.62
CA ALA A 91 -16.93 -10.93 -4.79
C ALA A 91 -15.67 -10.08 -5.03
N GLY A 92 -15.38 -9.78 -6.30
CA GLY A 92 -14.26 -8.88 -6.64
C GLY A 92 -14.47 -7.44 -6.15
N ALA A 93 -15.68 -6.90 -6.26
CA ALA A 93 -16.00 -5.56 -5.78
C ALA A 93 -15.96 -5.46 -4.24
N VAL A 94 -16.50 -6.47 -3.56
CA VAL A 94 -16.49 -6.59 -2.10
C VAL A 94 -15.05 -6.81 -1.61
N GLY A 95 -14.31 -7.73 -2.24
CA GLY A 95 -12.92 -8.02 -1.91
C GLY A 95 -12.02 -6.79 -2.02
N ARG A 96 -12.16 -6.00 -3.08
CA ARG A 96 -11.43 -4.73 -3.22
C ARG A 96 -11.77 -3.74 -2.08
N LYS A 97 -13.05 -3.57 -1.73
CA LYS A 97 -13.45 -2.68 -0.64
C LYS A 97 -12.95 -3.15 0.73
N PHE A 98 -12.96 -4.45 0.98
CA PHE A 98 -12.40 -5.01 2.21
C PHE A 98 -10.86 -4.93 2.22
N GLY A 99 -10.20 -5.16 1.08
CA GLY A 99 -8.77 -4.95 0.92
C GLY A 99 -8.36 -3.50 1.23
N GLN A 100 -9.07 -2.53 0.67
CA GLN A 100 -8.83 -1.10 0.92
C GLN A 100 -8.95 -0.69 2.40
N LEU A 101 -9.80 -1.36 3.18
CA LEU A 101 -9.90 -1.15 4.63
C LEU A 101 -8.68 -1.70 5.41
N TYR A 102 -8.00 -2.69 4.84
CA TYR A 102 -6.83 -3.33 5.46
C TYR A 102 -5.51 -2.74 4.96
N ASP A 103 -5.41 -2.42 3.66
CA ASP A 103 -4.17 -2.00 2.98
C ASP A 103 -4.09 -0.47 2.76
N GLY A 104 -5.03 0.32 3.31
CA GLY A 104 -4.99 1.78 3.21
C GLY A 104 -5.46 2.38 1.88
N GLY A 105 -6.05 1.58 0.98
CA GLY A 105 -6.66 2.03 -0.28
C GLY A 105 -5.84 1.76 -1.55
N ASP A 106 -6.40 2.13 -2.72
CA ASP A 106 -5.78 1.97 -4.05
C ASP A 106 -4.62 2.96 -4.34
N VAL A 107 -4.11 3.63 -3.31
CA VAL A 107 -2.89 4.44 -3.47
C VAL A 107 -1.73 3.45 -3.55
N PRO A 108 -1.00 3.36 -4.68
CA PRO A 108 0.22 2.58 -4.74
C PRO A 108 1.11 3.06 -3.58
N PRO A 109 1.64 2.16 -2.73
CA PRO A 109 2.58 2.59 -1.73
C PRO A 109 3.70 3.36 -2.42
N ASP A 110 4.10 4.49 -1.85
CA ASP A 110 5.25 5.23 -2.34
C ASP A 110 6.41 4.22 -2.49
N PRO A 111 7.13 4.24 -3.61
CA PRO A 111 8.20 3.30 -3.83
C PRO A 111 9.21 3.41 -2.69
N GLU A 112 9.28 2.37 -1.86
CA GLU A 112 10.25 2.28 -0.77
C GLU A 112 11.50 1.53 -1.24
N PRO A 113 12.70 1.94 -0.79
CA PRO A 113 13.92 1.25 -1.13
C PRO A 113 13.97 -0.16 -0.52
N PHE A 114 14.40 -1.13 -1.30
CA PHE A 114 14.44 -2.53 -0.90
C PHE A 114 15.85 -2.96 -0.51
N PHE A 115 16.15 -2.99 0.77
CA PHE A 115 17.49 -3.28 1.29
C PHE A 115 17.73 -4.75 1.69
N SER A 116 16.72 -5.61 1.64
CA SER A 116 16.86 -7.00 2.12
C SER A 116 17.90 -7.82 1.35
N ILE A 117 18.15 -7.52 0.07
CA ILE A 117 19.22 -8.18 -0.69
C ILE A 117 20.60 -7.76 -0.15
N ALA A 118 20.82 -6.47 0.12
CA ALA A 118 22.05 -5.96 0.70
C ALA A 118 22.27 -6.52 2.11
N GLU A 119 21.23 -6.57 2.95
CA GLU A 119 21.27 -7.18 4.28
C GLU A 119 21.64 -8.69 4.22
N ALA A 120 21.08 -9.43 3.28
CA ALA A 120 21.39 -10.86 3.11
C ALA A 120 22.85 -11.05 2.68
N ARG A 121 23.38 -10.21 1.78
CA ARG A 121 24.79 -10.25 1.36
C ARG A 121 25.72 -9.86 2.51
N GLN A 122 25.38 -8.84 3.28
CA GLN A 122 26.12 -8.46 4.49
C GLN A 122 26.21 -9.61 5.48
N LYS A 123 25.08 -10.28 5.79
CA LYS A 123 25.04 -11.44 6.72
C LYS A 123 25.86 -12.64 6.22
N THR A 124 26.04 -12.79 4.93
CA THR A 124 26.86 -13.84 4.33
C THR A 124 28.33 -13.44 4.12
N GLY A 125 28.76 -12.27 4.59
CA GLY A 125 30.11 -11.76 4.46
C GLY A 125 30.47 -11.21 3.08
N ARG A 126 29.50 -11.07 2.18
CA ARG A 126 29.70 -10.56 0.82
C ARG A 126 29.56 -9.03 0.80
N TYR A 127 30.46 -8.34 1.51
CA TYR A 127 30.33 -6.91 1.82
C TYR A 127 30.43 -6.02 0.57
N ILE A 128 31.33 -6.31 -0.36
CA ILE A 128 31.46 -5.53 -1.62
C ILE A 128 30.18 -5.59 -2.44
N GLU A 129 29.56 -6.77 -2.52
CA GLU A 129 28.31 -6.92 -3.24
C GLU A 129 27.11 -6.28 -2.48
N ALA A 130 27.17 -6.25 -1.15
CA ALA A 130 26.18 -5.54 -0.34
C ALA A 130 26.26 -4.02 -0.60
N VAL A 131 27.46 -3.46 -0.66
CA VAL A 131 27.71 -2.05 -1.02
C VAL A 131 27.17 -1.74 -2.41
N ALA A 132 27.50 -2.53 -3.43
CA ALA A 132 27.02 -2.32 -4.79
C ALA A 132 25.48 -2.33 -4.89
N GLU A 133 24.81 -3.20 -4.12
CA GLU A 133 23.35 -3.25 -4.10
C GLU A 133 22.75 -2.04 -3.38
N LEU A 134 23.40 -1.56 -2.30
CA LEU A 134 22.97 -0.34 -1.60
C LEU A 134 23.13 0.90 -2.49
N GLU A 135 24.26 1.03 -3.19
CA GLU A 135 24.51 2.15 -4.10
C GLU A 135 23.44 2.20 -5.19
N LYS A 136 23.10 1.06 -5.80
CA LYS A 136 22.02 0.96 -6.79
C LYS A 136 20.66 1.43 -6.23
N GLN A 137 20.34 1.09 -4.99
CA GLN A 137 19.11 1.59 -4.36
C GLN A 137 19.21 3.09 -4.04
N LEU A 138 20.39 3.56 -3.64
CA LEU A 138 20.66 4.97 -3.32
C LEU A 138 20.76 5.88 -4.55
N GLU A 139 20.93 5.33 -5.76
CA GLU A 139 20.74 6.06 -7.02
C GLU A 139 19.28 6.51 -7.19
N VAL A 140 18.33 5.64 -6.81
CA VAL A 140 16.89 5.93 -6.89
C VAL A 140 16.41 6.74 -5.67
N PHE A 141 16.96 6.43 -4.48
CA PHE A 141 16.59 7.05 -3.20
C PHE A 141 17.79 7.73 -2.53
N PRO A 142 18.34 8.81 -3.10
CA PRO A 142 19.63 9.38 -2.70
C PRO A 142 19.65 9.98 -1.29
N THR A 143 18.47 10.25 -0.73
CA THR A 143 18.29 10.85 0.60
C THR A 143 17.77 9.88 1.64
N HIS A 144 17.73 8.56 1.34
CA HIS A 144 17.16 7.61 2.27
C HIS A 144 18.16 7.33 3.43
N PHE A 145 17.84 7.88 4.61
CA PHE A 145 18.73 7.86 5.78
C PHE A 145 19.22 6.46 6.17
N ARG A 146 18.30 5.48 6.28
CA ARG A 146 18.68 4.10 6.66
C ARG A 146 19.63 3.46 5.65
N GLY A 147 19.41 3.69 4.35
CA GLY A 147 20.28 3.18 3.31
C GLY A 147 21.69 3.76 3.38
N LEU A 148 21.79 5.08 3.57
CA LEU A 148 23.07 5.76 3.73
C LEU A 148 23.82 5.32 4.99
N MET A 149 23.10 5.17 6.12
CA MET A 149 23.71 4.66 7.36
C MET A 149 24.19 3.22 7.22
N MET A 150 23.41 2.35 6.57
CA MET A 150 23.82 0.97 6.32
C MET A 150 25.06 0.90 5.42
N LEU A 151 25.16 1.76 4.41
CA LEU A 151 26.35 1.89 3.56
C LEU A 151 27.56 2.27 4.38
N ALA A 152 27.47 3.34 5.20
CA ALA A 152 28.55 3.80 6.06
C ALA A 152 28.98 2.72 7.08
N GLU A 153 28.02 1.98 7.66
CA GLU A 153 28.31 0.90 8.60
C GLU A 153 29.07 -0.27 7.93
N ILE A 154 28.71 -0.68 6.72
CA ILE A 154 29.44 -1.72 5.99
C ILE A 154 30.85 -1.24 5.62
N GLN A 155 31.00 0.01 5.17
CA GLN A 155 32.29 0.59 4.84
C GLN A 155 33.21 0.63 6.07
N ALA A 156 32.73 1.12 7.22
CA ALA A 156 33.54 1.24 8.44
C ALA A 156 33.79 -0.08 9.14
N ASP A 157 32.72 -0.82 9.47
CA ASP A 157 32.80 -2.01 10.34
C ASP A 157 33.23 -3.28 9.62
N ASN A 158 32.88 -3.43 8.34
CA ASN A 158 33.13 -4.67 7.59
C ASN A 158 34.30 -4.55 6.60
N LEU A 159 34.38 -3.42 5.88
CA LEU A 159 35.45 -3.18 4.89
C LEU A 159 36.67 -2.43 5.49
N HIS A 160 36.53 -1.89 6.70
CA HIS A 160 37.54 -1.04 7.36
C HIS A 160 37.96 0.16 6.51
N ASP A 161 37.06 0.64 5.65
CA ASP A 161 37.25 1.82 4.82
C ASP A 161 36.58 3.05 5.50
N LEU A 162 37.27 3.59 6.51
CA LEU A 162 36.76 4.73 7.25
C LEU A 162 36.72 6.04 6.41
N PRO A 163 37.62 6.29 5.46
CA PRO A 163 37.46 7.39 4.52
C PRO A 163 36.14 7.35 3.74
N ALA A 164 35.78 6.23 3.13
CA ALA A 164 34.51 6.08 2.42
C ALA A 164 33.28 6.23 3.36
N ALA A 165 33.35 5.66 4.57
CA ALA A 165 32.32 5.84 5.58
C ALA A 165 32.15 7.31 5.98
N THR A 166 33.27 8.05 6.13
CA THR A 166 33.24 9.49 6.43
C THR A 166 32.57 10.28 5.31
N GLU A 167 32.88 9.98 4.05
CA GLU A 167 32.24 10.62 2.89
C GLU A 167 30.71 10.37 2.90
N THR A 168 30.29 9.14 3.21
CA THR A 168 28.87 8.79 3.31
C THR A 168 28.18 9.57 4.45
N ILE A 169 28.81 9.73 5.61
CA ILE A 169 28.29 10.56 6.72
C ILE A 169 28.21 12.02 6.34
N GLU A 170 29.22 12.57 5.66
CA GLU A 170 29.20 13.95 5.16
C GLU A 170 28.08 14.16 4.14
N ARG A 171 27.82 13.17 3.29
CA ARG A 171 26.67 13.20 2.37
C ARG A 171 25.35 13.31 3.14
N ILE A 172 25.17 12.57 4.26
CA ILE A 172 23.98 12.70 5.12
C ILE A 172 23.89 14.13 5.67
N ALA A 173 24.99 14.65 6.21
CA ALA A 173 25.02 15.97 6.84
C ALA A 173 24.76 17.13 5.86
N SER A 174 25.15 16.98 4.59
CA SER A 174 24.93 17.98 3.55
C SER A 174 23.47 18.05 3.05
N GLN A 175 22.64 17.05 3.36
CA GLN A 175 21.26 16.96 2.90
C GLN A 175 20.31 17.59 3.92
N ALA A 176 19.71 18.74 3.59
CA ALA A 176 18.80 19.47 4.48
C ALA A 176 17.49 18.72 4.82
N VAL A 177 17.20 17.61 4.15
CA VAL A 177 16.01 16.78 4.38
C VAL A 177 16.09 15.99 5.70
N HIS A 178 17.27 15.75 6.22
CA HIS A 178 17.46 14.97 7.43
C HIS A 178 17.20 15.77 8.70
N ALA A 179 16.44 15.17 9.62
CA ALA A 179 16.20 15.77 10.93
C ALA A 179 17.52 15.90 11.72
N PRO A 180 17.68 16.93 12.56
CA PRO A 180 18.88 17.13 13.39
C PRO A 180 19.34 15.89 14.15
N LYS A 181 18.41 15.14 14.73
CA LYS A 181 18.68 13.88 15.43
C LYS A 181 19.37 12.81 14.56
N ASN A 182 19.00 12.73 13.28
CA ASN A 182 19.58 11.76 12.35
C ASN A 182 21.02 12.13 11.97
N VAL A 183 21.27 13.42 11.73
CA VAL A 183 22.61 13.94 11.43
C VAL A 183 23.51 13.79 12.65
N ALA A 184 23.02 14.12 13.84
CA ALA A 184 23.77 13.92 15.09
C ALA A 184 24.10 12.44 15.34
N TYR A 185 23.13 11.53 15.10
CA TYR A 185 23.38 10.09 15.18
C TYR A 185 24.48 9.64 14.20
N ALA A 186 24.45 10.13 12.96
CA ALA A 186 25.45 9.79 11.95
C ALA A 186 26.86 10.25 12.37
N PHE A 187 26.99 11.48 12.86
CA PHE A 187 28.29 11.98 13.39
C PHE A 187 28.73 11.25 14.65
N THR A 188 27.83 10.89 15.55
CA THR A 188 28.17 10.08 16.73
C THR A 188 28.76 8.73 16.31
N ARG A 189 28.14 8.06 15.31
CA ARG A 189 28.69 6.81 14.77
C ARG A 189 30.07 7.02 14.14
N LEU A 190 30.29 8.13 13.44
CA LEU A 190 31.61 8.46 12.88
C LEU A 190 32.66 8.64 13.98
N ALA A 191 32.31 9.39 15.04
CA ALA A 191 33.23 9.58 16.18
C ALA A 191 33.59 8.26 16.88
N ASP A 192 32.59 7.33 17.03
CA ASP A 192 32.82 5.98 17.57
C ASP A 192 33.80 5.20 16.70
N TRP A 193 33.67 5.23 15.37
CA TRP A 193 34.60 4.57 14.45
C TRP A 193 35.99 5.19 14.49
N GLN A 194 36.11 6.52 14.61
CA GLN A 194 37.43 7.22 14.79
C GLN A 194 38.12 6.78 16.07
N LEU A 195 37.38 6.61 17.18
CA LEU A 195 37.95 6.10 18.43
C LEU A 195 38.30 4.61 18.31
N LYS A 196 37.44 3.80 17.71
CA LYS A 196 37.59 2.34 17.64
C LYS A 196 38.74 1.93 16.70
N TYR A 197 38.77 2.49 15.50
CA TYR A 197 39.67 2.03 14.44
C TYR A 197 40.91 2.87 14.27
N LEU A 198 40.81 4.23 14.36
CA LEU A 198 41.97 5.12 14.27
C LEU A 198 42.63 5.35 15.64
N LYS A 199 41.92 5.10 16.74
CA LYS A 199 42.33 5.48 18.10
C LYS A 199 42.67 6.95 18.20
N ASP A 200 41.93 7.79 17.44
CA ASP A 200 42.17 9.23 17.37
C ASP A 200 41.07 9.99 18.15
N PRO A 201 41.34 10.32 19.42
CA PRO A 201 40.41 11.08 20.23
C PRO A 201 40.32 12.57 19.80
N VAL A 202 41.26 13.06 19.00
CA VAL A 202 41.22 14.43 18.51
C VAL A 202 40.17 14.53 17.39
N ALA A 203 40.25 13.65 16.40
CA ALA A 203 39.25 13.57 15.32
C ALA A 203 37.85 13.35 15.86
N ALA A 204 37.68 12.44 16.82
CA ALA A 204 36.39 12.19 17.43
C ALA A 204 35.81 13.45 18.13
N ARG A 205 36.63 14.21 18.84
CA ARG A 205 36.21 15.47 19.48
C ARG A 205 35.81 16.53 18.47
N GLU A 206 36.53 16.62 17.37
CA GLU A 206 36.18 17.52 16.26
C GLU A 206 34.83 17.14 15.66
N THR A 207 34.58 15.84 15.48
CA THR A 207 33.31 15.35 15.00
C THR A 207 32.16 15.67 15.96
N PHE A 208 32.31 15.48 17.27
CA PHE A 208 31.35 15.93 18.28
C PHE A 208 31.14 17.44 18.29
N GLN A 209 32.23 18.22 18.11
CA GLN A 209 32.11 19.68 18.03
C GLN A 209 31.24 20.11 16.85
N ARG A 210 31.33 19.43 15.71
CA ARG A 210 30.47 19.71 14.52
C ARG A 210 28.98 19.55 14.82
N ILE A 211 28.60 18.58 15.67
CA ILE A 211 27.17 18.44 16.09
C ILE A 211 26.74 19.70 16.86
N VAL A 212 27.58 20.18 17.77
CA VAL A 212 27.31 21.40 18.57
C VAL A 212 27.19 22.63 17.67
N ASP A 213 28.09 22.75 16.69
CA ASP A 213 28.13 23.91 15.78
C ASP A 213 26.93 23.92 14.81
N LEU A 214 26.49 22.73 14.35
CA LEU A 214 25.34 22.61 13.44
C LEU A 214 24.00 22.79 14.14
N PHE A 215 23.86 22.35 15.39
CA PHE A 215 22.60 22.31 16.13
C PHE A 215 22.75 22.87 17.57
N PRO A 216 23.19 24.13 17.76
CA PRO A 216 23.61 24.62 19.06
C PRO A 216 22.55 24.57 20.16
N ASP A 217 21.26 24.71 19.80
CA ASP A 217 20.15 24.77 20.74
C ASP A 217 19.39 23.43 20.84
N SER A 218 19.99 22.34 20.38
CA SER A 218 19.33 21.01 20.32
C SER A 218 19.74 20.10 21.50
N PRO A 219 18.90 19.15 21.90
CA PRO A 219 19.28 18.09 22.85
C PRO A 219 20.49 17.31 22.39
N GLU A 220 20.66 17.14 21.09
CA GLU A 220 21.78 16.46 20.45
C GLU A 220 23.10 17.15 20.71
N ALA A 221 23.14 18.50 20.68
CA ALA A 221 24.29 19.29 21.03
C ALA A 221 24.72 19.09 22.50
N TYR A 222 23.74 19.00 23.41
CA TYR A 222 24.02 18.74 24.82
C TYR A 222 24.70 17.39 25.02
N HIS A 223 24.18 16.32 24.40
CA HIS A 223 24.77 14.98 24.44
C HIS A 223 26.17 14.96 23.82
N ALA A 224 26.34 15.53 22.62
CA ALA A 224 27.63 15.63 21.96
C ALA A 224 28.66 16.38 22.83
N HIS A 225 28.24 17.39 23.56
CA HIS A 225 29.13 18.13 24.49
C HIS A 225 29.56 17.27 25.68
N GLN A 226 28.74 16.38 26.19
CA GLN A 226 29.10 15.40 27.22
C GLN A 226 30.11 14.37 26.68
N ASP A 227 29.83 13.79 25.51
CA ASP A 227 30.66 12.79 24.85
C ASP A 227 32.05 13.34 24.50
N ARG A 228 32.12 14.59 24.04
CA ARG A 228 33.39 15.33 23.84
C ARG A 228 34.20 15.46 25.12
N LYS A 229 33.55 15.67 26.27
CA LYS A 229 34.26 15.78 27.58
C LYS A 229 34.75 14.40 28.03
N SER A 230 33.97 13.33 27.87
CA SER A 230 34.35 11.97 28.25
C SER A 230 35.55 11.47 27.44
N THR A 231 35.62 11.84 26.15
CA THR A 231 36.75 11.51 25.26
C THR A 231 38.08 12.17 25.69
N ARG A 232 38.06 13.15 26.61
CA ARG A 232 39.29 13.75 27.19
C ARG A 232 39.93 12.91 28.31
N LEU A 233 39.17 11.99 28.90
CA LEU A 233 39.58 11.31 30.12
C LEU A 233 40.17 9.92 29.86
N ASN A 234 40.12 9.43 28.64
CA ASN A 234 40.68 8.16 28.19
C ASN A 234 41.82 8.41 27.17
#